data_2a3e371ee841d3ce4c75d8a9d716ecd0
#
_entry.id   2a3e371ee841d3ce4c75d8a9d716ecd0
#
_cell.length_a   1.000
_cell.length_b   1.000
_cell.length_c   1.000
_cell.angle_alpha   90.00
_cell.angle_beta   90.00
_cell.angle_gamma   90.00
#
_symmetry.space_group_name_H-M   'P 1'
#
loop_
_entity.id
_entity.type
_entity.pdbx_description
1 polymer ?
#
loop_
_entity_poly.entity_id
_entity_poly.type
_entity_poly.pdbx_seq_one_letter_code
_entity_poly.pdbx_strand_id
1 'polypeptide(L)'
;MNNRGILIVLSGFSGAGKGTVVKNILKTYPDEYAVSVSATTRAPREGETDGREYFFKSTSEFQKMIATGELIEYAQYVGNYYGTPRRYVEEQLEAGKNIILEIEIQGAFNIKKMFPDAVLMFLMPPTAAELENRLRGRGTEDEATIKARLARATQEAEGVEAVSYTHLTL
;
A
#
# COMPACT_ATOMS: atom_id res chain seq x y z
N MET A 1 -4.44 21.33 21.59
CA MET A 1 -3.51 20.24 21.21
C MET A 1 -3.78 19.96 19.78
N ASN A 2 -2.77 20.02 18.91
CA ASN A 2 -2.95 19.76 17.49
C ASN A 2 -3.16 18.24 17.32
N ASN A 3 -4.38 17.83 17.06
CA ASN A 3 -4.75 16.42 16.96
C ASN A 3 -4.45 15.91 15.55
N ARG A 4 -3.19 16.02 15.12
CA ARG A 4 -2.73 15.50 13.84
C ARG A 4 -2.88 13.99 13.81
N GLY A 5 -3.42 13.44 12.73
CA GLY A 5 -3.56 12.01 12.53
C GLY A 5 -2.21 11.30 12.40
N ILE A 6 -2.22 9.99 12.46
CA ILE A 6 -1.04 9.12 12.35
C ILE A 6 -0.95 8.56 10.92
N LEU A 7 0.27 8.53 10.39
CA LEU A 7 0.57 7.86 9.13
C LEU A 7 0.89 6.39 9.40
N ILE A 8 0.08 5.50 8.84
CA ILE A 8 0.21 4.05 8.97
C ILE A 8 0.56 3.46 7.61
N VAL A 9 1.66 2.76 7.53
CA VAL A 9 2.06 2.01 6.34
C VAL A 9 1.71 0.54 6.55
N LEU A 10 0.80 0.02 5.75
CA LEU A 10 0.40 -1.36 5.75
C LEU A 10 1.05 -2.09 4.58
N SER A 11 2.10 -2.81 4.87
CA SER A 11 2.79 -3.72 3.94
C SER A 11 2.39 -5.17 4.21
N GLY A 12 2.87 -6.08 3.41
CA GLY A 12 2.63 -7.50 3.58
C GLY A 12 2.58 -8.25 2.26
N PHE A 13 2.69 -9.56 2.33
CA PHE A 13 2.73 -10.41 1.14
C PHE A 13 1.51 -10.22 0.23
N SER A 14 1.73 -10.38 -1.06
CA SER A 14 0.62 -10.46 -2.00
C SER A 14 -0.26 -11.66 -1.64
N GLY A 15 -1.55 -11.42 -1.37
CA GLY A 15 -2.44 -12.49 -0.86
C GLY A 15 -2.63 -12.51 0.66
N ALA A 16 -1.90 -11.73 1.43
CA ALA A 16 -2.01 -11.70 2.90
C ALA A 16 -3.33 -11.11 3.44
N GLY A 17 -4.15 -10.47 2.59
CA GLY A 17 -5.45 -9.93 3.02
C GLY A 17 -5.44 -8.44 3.38
N LYS A 18 -4.41 -7.67 3.00
CA LYS A 18 -4.31 -6.22 3.26
C LYS A 18 -5.60 -5.46 2.95
N GLY A 19 -6.10 -5.57 1.72
CA GLY A 19 -7.32 -4.88 1.31
C GLY A 19 -8.57 -5.27 2.11
N THR A 20 -8.65 -6.50 2.65
CA THR A 20 -9.74 -6.91 3.55
C THR A 20 -9.64 -6.20 4.89
N VAL A 21 -8.43 -6.12 5.46
CA VAL A 21 -8.17 -5.41 6.71
C VAL A 21 -8.50 -3.93 6.56
N VAL A 22 -8.00 -3.28 5.50
CA VAL A 22 -8.29 -1.86 5.21
C VAL A 22 -9.79 -1.60 5.08
N LYS A 23 -10.50 -2.43 4.30
CA LYS A 23 -11.97 -2.30 4.16
C LYS A 23 -12.70 -2.41 5.49
N ASN A 24 -12.29 -3.33 6.36
CA ASN A 24 -12.89 -3.50 7.69
C ASN A 24 -12.61 -2.30 8.59
N ILE A 25 -11.39 -1.77 8.60
CA ILE A 25 -11.05 -0.56 9.36
C ILE A 25 -11.91 0.61 8.91
N LEU A 26 -11.95 0.89 7.60
CA LEU A 26 -12.73 2.00 7.04
C LEU A 26 -14.25 1.85 7.29
N LYS A 27 -14.76 0.62 7.32
CA LYS A 27 -16.15 0.35 7.64
C LYS A 27 -16.46 0.59 9.13
N THR A 28 -15.52 0.24 10.01
CA THR A 28 -15.72 0.31 11.47
C THR A 28 -15.45 1.72 12.00
N TYR A 29 -14.49 2.43 11.42
CA TYR A 29 -14.01 3.74 11.86
C TYR A 29 -13.91 4.74 10.72
N PRO A 30 -15.02 5.05 10.00
CA PRO A 30 -15.00 5.87 8.77
C PRO A 30 -14.59 7.32 9.00
N ASP A 31 -14.81 7.83 10.21
CA ASP A 31 -14.47 9.21 10.56
C ASP A 31 -13.01 9.38 11.03
N GLU A 32 -12.38 8.29 11.50
CA GLU A 32 -11.03 8.31 12.08
C GLU A 32 -9.94 7.92 11.08
N TYR A 33 -10.27 7.07 10.10
CA TYR A 33 -9.31 6.52 9.15
C TYR A 33 -9.66 6.87 7.72
N ALA A 34 -8.63 7.05 6.90
CA ALA A 34 -8.75 7.12 5.46
C ALA A 34 -7.62 6.32 4.80
N VAL A 35 -7.85 5.85 3.60
CA VAL A 35 -6.81 5.21 2.77
C VAL A 35 -6.22 6.25 1.82
N SER A 36 -4.92 6.20 1.60
CA SER A 36 -4.31 7.02 0.56
C SER A 36 -4.69 6.51 -0.81
N VAL A 37 -5.18 7.42 -1.65
CA VAL A 37 -5.40 7.15 -3.07
C VAL A 37 -4.08 7.38 -3.80
N SER A 38 -3.48 6.32 -4.34
CA SER A 38 -2.22 6.39 -5.09
C SER A 38 -2.43 6.94 -6.50
N ALA A 39 -1.42 7.60 -7.04
CA ALA A 39 -1.35 7.93 -8.46
C ALA A 39 -0.76 6.76 -9.26
N THR A 40 -1.21 6.55 -10.49
CA THR A 40 -0.66 5.52 -11.38
C THR A 40 -0.71 5.94 -12.84
N THR A 41 0.22 5.42 -13.64
CA THR A 41 0.20 5.54 -15.11
C THR A 41 -0.52 4.38 -15.81
N ARG A 42 -0.98 3.37 -15.03
CA ARG A 42 -1.80 2.29 -15.55
C ARG A 42 -3.16 2.84 -15.99
N ALA A 43 -3.63 2.41 -17.13
CA ALA A 43 -5.00 2.72 -17.56
C ALA A 43 -6.03 2.19 -16.54
N PRO A 44 -7.15 2.89 -16.33
CA PRO A 44 -8.23 2.42 -15.47
C PRO A 44 -8.81 1.11 -16.01
N ARG A 45 -9.20 0.22 -15.10
CA ARG A 45 -9.96 -0.99 -15.43
C ARG A 45 -11.45 -0.68 -15.42
N GLU A 46 -12.25 -1.60 -15.95
CA GLU A 46 -13.70 -1.49 -15.88
C GLU A 46 -14.17 -1.32 -14.42
N GLY A 47 -14.99 -0.31 -14.16
CA GLY A 47 -15.50 0.03 -12.83
C GLY A 47 -14.57 0.86 -11.95
N GLU A 48 -13.32 1.12 -12.35
CA GLU A 48 -12.42 2.03 -11.63
C GLU A 48 -12.71 3.50 -12.01
N THR A 49 -12.66 4.39 -11.03
CA THR A 49 -12.92 5.82 -11.19
C THR A 49 -11.74 6.65 -10.72
N ASP A 50 -11.38 7.69 -11.48
CA ASP A 50 -10.31 8.60 -11.08
C ASP A 50 -10.61 9.26 -9.73
N GLY A 51 -9.60 9.31 -8.87
CA GLY A 51 -9.71 9.86 -7.51
C GLY A 51 -10.33 8.91 -6.47
N ARG A 52 -10.80 7.72 -6.87
CA ARG A 52 -11.35 6.71 -5.96
C ARG A 52 -10.43 5.52 -5.77
N GLU A 53 -10.14 4.77 -6.84
CA GLU A 53 -9.19 3.65 -6.80
C GLU A 53 -7.76 4.15 -6.96
N TYR A 54 -7.56 5.04 -7.93
CA TYR A 54 -6.29 5.69 -8.24
C TYR A 54 -6.53 7.10 -8.79
N PHE A 55 -5.53 7.96 -8.68
CA PHE A 55 -5.39 9.13 -9.54
C PHE A 55 -4.68 8.66 -10.84
N PHE A 56 -5.43 8.49 -11.92
CA PHE A 56 -4.88 8.04 -13.19
C PHE A 56 -4.17 9.20 -13.89
N LYS A 57 -2.89 9.02 -14.20
CA LYS A 57 -2.00 10.03 -14.78
C LYS A 57 -1.35 9.50 -16.05
N SER A 58 -1.08 10.38 -17.00
CA SER A 58 -0.15 10.07 -18.07
C SER A 58 1.27 9.90 -17.54
N THR A 59 2.12 9.22 -18.30
CA THR A 59 3.55 9.06 -17.92
C THR A 59 4.23 10.42 -17.74
N SER A 60 3.93 11.39 -18.61
CA SER A 60 4.51 12.74 -18.53
C SER A 60 4.06 13.51 -17.28
N GLU A 61 2.78 13.41 -16.91
CA GLU A 61 2.28 14.01 -15.66
C GLU A 61 2.94 13.37 -14.45
N PHE A 62 3.04 12.03 -14.43
CA PHE A 62 3.66 11.33 -13.32
C PHE A 62 5.15 11.69 -13.16
N GLN A 63 5.89 11.77 -14.28
CA GLN A 63 7.29 12.21 -14.27
C GLN A 63 7.44 13.66 -13.76
N LYS A 64 6.50 14.53 -14.11
CA LYS A 64 6.44 15.88 -13.54
C LYS A 64 6.21 15.84 -12.03
N MET A 65 5.29 15.03 -11.54
CA MET A 65 5.06 14.85 -10.08
C MET A 65 6.32 14.38 -9.35
N ILE A 66 7.13 13.49 -9.97
CA ILE A 66 8.42 13.09 -9.42
C ILE A 66 9.37 14.29 -9.36
N ALA A 67 9.52 15.01 -10.47
CA ALA A 67 10.47 16.12 -10.59
C ALA A 67 10.13 17.29 -9.64
N THR A 68 8.84 17.52 -9.36
CA THR A 68 8.38 18.59 -8.46
C THR A 68 8.24 18.15 -6.99
N GLY A 69 8.55 16.87 -6.65
CA GLY A 69 8.45 16.36 -5.28
C GLY A 69 7.02 16.22 -4.75
N GLU A 70 6.04 16.11 -5.65
CA GLU A 70 4.62 15.94 -5.31
C GLU A 70 4.27 14.55 -4.79
N LEU A 71 5.19 13.59 -4.88
CA LEU A 71 5.04 12.24 -4.36
C LEU A 71 5.87 12.02 -3.10
N ILE A 72 5.30 11.34 -2.10
CA ILE A 72 6.03 10.91 -0.91
C ILE A 72 6.95 9.74 -1.26
N GLU A 73 6.42 8.80 -2.05
CA GLU A 73 7.16 7.65 -2.56
C GLU A 73 6.62 7.28 -3.95
N TYR A 74 7.42 6.61 -4.73
CA TYR A 74 6.98 6.02 -5.99
C TYR A 74 7.83 4.80 -6.35
N ALA A 75 7.23 3.91 -7.15
CA ALA A 75 7.88 2.74 -7.70
C ALA A 75 7.38 2.47 -9.12
N GLN A 76 8.17 1.71 -9.88
CA GLN A 76 7.74 1.17 -11.16
C GLN A 76 7.43 -0.32 -11.02
N TYR A 77 6.26 -0.73 -11.49
CA TYR A 77 5.82 -2.12 -11.47
C TYR A 77 5.11 -2.47 -12.77
N VAL A 78 5.56 -3.55 -13.42
CA VAL A 78 5.00 -4.06 -14.71
C VAL A 78 4.80 -2.92 -15.73
N GLY A 79 5.85 -2.10 -15.94
CA GLY A 79 5.83 -1.02 -16.93
C GLY A 79 5.06 0.23 -16.56
N ASN A 80 4.39 0.27 -15.41
CA ASN A 80 3.64 1.42 -14.93
C ASN A 80 4.28 2.00 -13.67
N TYR A 81 4.08 3.30 -13.48
CA TYR A 81 4.43 3.99 -12.25
C TYR A 81 3.26 3.95 -11.26
N TYR A 82 3.61 3.90 -9.98
CA TYR A 82 2.70 4.00 -8.84
C TYR A 82 3.36 4.90 -7.81
N GLY A 83 2.60 5.78 -7.16
CA GLY A 83 3.16 6.65 -6.13
C GLY A 83 2.09 7.29 -5.27
N THR A 84 2.50 7.78 -4.12
CA THR A 84 1.61 8.36 -3.11
C THR A 84 1.67 9.88 -3.17
N PRO A 85 0.58 10.58 -3.54
CA PRO A 85 0.53 12.03 -3.56
C PRO A 85 0.72 12.64 -2.17
N ARG A 86 1.74 13.47 -2.01
CA ARG A 86 2.11 14.13 -0.73
C ARG A 86 0.98 14.96 -0.18
N ARG A 87 0.43 15.85 -1.00
CA ARG A 87 -0.58 16.82 -0.60
C ARG A 87 -1.82 16.14 0.00
N TYR A 88 -2.31 15.10 -0.63
CA TYR A 88 -3.47 14.34 -0.13
C TYR A 88 -3.21 13.78 1.27
N VAL A 89 -2.05 13.16 1.48
CA VAL A 89 -1.69 12.58 2.79
C VAL A 89 -1.58 13.66 3.85
N GLU A 90 -0.89 14.75 3.56
CA GLU A 90 -0.69 15.85 4.50
C GLU A 90 -2.02 16.52 4.90
N GLU A 91 -2.89 16.82 3.93
CA GLU A 91 -4.23 17.39 4.19
C GLU A 91 -5.08 16.52 5.12
N GLN A 92 -5.06 15.19 4.92
CA GLN A 92 -5.82 14.28 5.77
C GLN A 92 -5.23 14.18 7.20
N LEU A 93 -3.90 14.11 7.31
CA LEU A 93 -3.23 14.10 8.62
C LEU A 93 -3.51 15.39 9.41
N GLU A 94 -3.49 16.55 8.74
CA GLU A 94 -3.80 17.83 9.35
C GLU A 94 -5.28 17.95 9.77
N ALA A 95 -6.18 17.29 9.03
CA ALA A 95 -7.59 17.14 9.41
C ALA A 95 -7.81 16.18 10.59
N GLY A 96 -6.75 15.59 11.14
CA GLY A 96 -6.83 14.68 12.29
C GLY A 96 -7.15 13.22 11.93
N LYS A 97 -7.18 12.87 10.62
CA LYS A 97 -7.45 11.50 10.19
C LYS A 97 -6.16 10.66 10.16
N ASN A 98 -6.27 9.42 10.63
CA ASN A 98 -5.23 8.43 10.47
C ASN A 98 -5.23 7.92 9.02
N ILE A 99 -4.07 7.99 8.35
CA ILE A 99 -3.95 7.62 6.93
C ILE A 99 -3.26 6.27 6.81
N ILE A 100 -3.90 5.36 6.07
CA ILE A 100 -3.34 4.06 5.74
C ILE A 100 -2.77 4.11 4.32
N LEU A 101 -1.47 3.84 4.19
CA LEU A 101 -0.78 3.59 2.91
C LEU A 101 -0.67 2.08 2.71
N GLU A 102 -1.26 1.56 1.65
CA GLU A 102 -1.09 0.15 1.25
C GLU A 102 0.02 0.06 0.19
N ILE A 103 1.25 -0.14 0.63
CA ILE A 103 2.45 -0.16 -0.23
C ILE A 103 3.39 -1.32 0.12
N GLU A 104 4.36 -1.56 -0.75
CA GLU A 104 5.39 -2.58 -0.55
C GLU A 104 6.39 -2.17 0.55
N ILE A 105 7.08 -3.16 1.13
CA ILE A 105 8.00 -2.96 2.27
C ILE A 105 9.14 -1.97 1.95
N GLN A 106 9.66 -1.96 0.71
CA GLN A 106 10.68 -0.99 0.30
C GLN A 106 10.16 0.45 0.35
N GLY A 107 8.92 0.67 -0.09
CA GLY A 107 8.25 1.95 0.03
C GLY A 107 8.03 2.35 1.49
N ALA A 108 7.69 1.38 2.35
CA ALA A 108 7.51 1.60 3.78
C ALA A 108 8.78 2.19 4.45
N PHE A 109 9.95 1.66 4.14
CA PHE A 109 11.22 2.18 4.67
C PHE A 109 11.52 3.59 4.18
N ASN A 110 11.19 3.92 2.93
CA ASN A 110 11.34 5.27 2.42
C ASN A 110 10.40 6.25 3.13
N ILE A 111 9.15 5.84 3.38
CA ILE A 111 8.20 6.61 4.19
C ILE A 111 8.75 6.85 5.60
N LYS A 112 9.28 5.82 6.26
CA LYS A 112 9.82 5.96 7.62
C LYS A 112 10.97 6.96 7.74
N LYS A 113 11.79 7.09 6.70
CA LYS A 113 12.85 8.11 6.65
C LYS A 113 12.30 9.55 6.59
N MET A 114 11.19 9.77 5.87
CA MET A 114 10.57 11.08 5.70
C MET A 114 9.59 11.41 6.82
N PHE A 115 8.94 10.40 7.38
CA PHE A 115 7.97 10.48 8.47
C PHE A 115 8.43 9.55 9.61
N PRO A 116 9.34 10.00 10.49
CA PRO A 116 9.88 9.16 11.56
C PRO A 116 8.81 8.60 12.51
N ASP A 117 7.69 9.31 12.66
CA ASP A 117 6.55 8.91 13.51
C ASP A 117 5.59 7.93 12.80
N ALA A 118 5.80 7.62 11.52
CA ALA A 118 4.96 6.67 10.80
C ALA A 118 5.04 5.28 11.45
N VAL A 119 3.88 4.63 11.57
CA VAL A 119 3.75 3.27 12.06
C VAL A 119 3.85 2.31 10.88
N LEU A 120 4.85 1.44 10.87
CA LEU A 120 5.01 0.41 9.85
C LEU A 120 4.42 -0.91 10.35
N MET A 121 3.42 -1.42 9.63
CA MET A 121 2.77 -2.69 9.90
C MET A 121 3.00 -3.66 8.75
N PHE A 122 3.36 -4.90 9.06
CA PHE A 122 3.50 -5.96 8.06
C PHE A 122 2.47 -7.05 8.29
N LEU A 123 1.64 -7.30 7.28
CA LEU A 123 0.61 -8.33 7.30
C LEU A 123 1.15 -9.60 6.65
N MET A 124 1.04 -10.72 7.37
CA MET A 124 1.46 -12.02 6.85
C MET A 124 0.45 -13.11 7.22
N PRO A 125 0.27 -14.13 6.39
CA PRO A 125 -0.50 -15.31 6.76
C PRO A 125 0.29 -16.14 7.78
N PRO A 126 -0.37 -17.03 8.54
CA PRO A 126 0.30 -17.82 9.59
C PRO A 126 1.35 -18.79 9.04
N THR A 127 1.21 -19.22 7.79
CA THR A 127 2.15 -20.15 7.11
C THR A 127 2.30 -19.84 5.63
N ALA A 128 3.41 -20.28 5.03
CA ALA A 128 3.62 -20.18 3.58
C ALA A 128 2.56 -21.00 2.79
N ALA A 129 2.13 -22.15 3.33
CA ALA A 129 1.08 -22.95 2.73
C ALA A 129 -0.26 -22.21 2.68
N GLU A 130 -0.59 -21.45 3.74
CA GLU A 130 -1.80 -20.64 3.74
C GLU A 130 -1.71 -19.50 2.72
N LEU A 131 -0.54 -18.87 2.55
CA LEU A 131 -0.33 -17.89 1.49
C LEU A 131 -0.57 -18.48 0.11
N GLU A 132 -0.02 -19.65 -0.16
CA GLU A 132 -0.21 -20.37 -1.43
C GLU A 132 -1.69 -20.71 -1.66
N ASN A 133 -2.38 -21.22 -0.64
CA ASN A 133 -3.81 -21.53 -0.71
C ASN A 133 -4.64 -20.29 -1.05
N ARG A 134 -4.35 -19.14 -0.44
CA ARG A 134 -5.03 -17.86 -0.71
C ARG A 134 -4.78 -17.35 -2.12
N LEU A 135 -3.56 -17.50 -2.64
CA LEU A 135 -3.24 -17.11 -4.01
C LEU A 135 -3.97 -18.00 -5.02
N ARG A 136 -3.97 -19.33 -4.81
CA ARG A 136 -4.68 -20.29 -5.66
C ARG A 136 -6.20 -20.12 -5.61
N GLY A 137 -6.75 -19.88 -4.43
CA GLY A 137 -8.19 -19.71 -4.19
C GLY A 137 -8.81 -18.49 -4.89
N ARG A 138 -8.00 -17.52 -5.33
CA ARG A 138 -8.49 -16.38 -6.13
C ARG A 138 -8.91 -16.79 -7.55
N GLY A 139 -8.33 -17.85 -8.11
CA GLY A 139 -8.65 -18.35 -9.44
C GLY A 139 -8.36 -17.41 -10.61
N THR A 140 -7.64 -16.31 -10.35
CA THR A 140 -7.38 -15.24 -11.34
C THR A 140 -5.98 -15.26 -11.91
N GLU A 141 -5.11 -16.16 -11.43
CA GLU A 141 -3.69 -16.18 -11.77
C GLU A 141 -3.25 -17.57 -12.22
N ASP A 142 -2.31 -17.59 -13.16
CA ASP A 142 -1.69 -18.82 -13.62
C ASP A 142 -0.61 -19.32 -12.63
N GLU A 143 -0.17 -20.55 -12.80
CA GLU A 143 0.81 -21.22 -11.94
C GLU A 143 2.17 -20.48 -11.91
N ALA A 144 2.59 -19.91 -13.05
CA ALA A 144 3.84 -19.16 -13.13
C ALA A 144 3.79 -17.89 -12.29
N THR A 145 2.67 -17.18 -12.34
CA THR A 145 2.41 -15.99 -11.53
C THR A 145 2.37 -16.31 -10.04
N ILE A 146 1.71 -17.41 -9.64
CA ILE A 146 1.66 -17.86 -8.25
C ILE A 146 3.08 -18.14 -7.72
N LYS A 147 3.89 -18.91 -8.48
CA LYS A 147 5.28 -19.20 -8.11
C LYS A 147 6.14 -17.94 -7.98
N ALA A 148 5.98 -16.98 -8.89
CA ALA A 148 6.70 -15.71 -8.83
C ALA A 148 6.32 -14.90 -7.57
N ARG A 149 5.05 -14.91 -7.18
CA ARG A 149 4.57 -14.23 -5.95
C ARG A 149 5.08 -14.90 -4.68
N LEU A 150 5.13 -16.23 -4.63
CA LEU A 150 5.68 -16.97 -3.50
C LEU A 150 7.20 -16.72 -3.35
N ALA A 151 7.95 -16.72 -4.45
CA ALA A 151 9.37 -16.38 -4.45
C ALA A 151 9.60 -14.94 -3.94
N ARG A 152 8.76 -13.99 -4.36
CA ARG A 152 8.82 -12.61 -3.89
C ARG A 152 8.51 -12.50 -2.39
N ALA A 153 7.53 -13.26 -1.89
CA ALA A 153 7.19 -13.28 -0.46
C ALA A 153 8.39 -13.72 0.41
N THR A 154 9.20 -14.65 -0.08
CA THR A 154 10.44 -15.04 0.61
C THR A 154 11.44 -13.88 0.71
N GLN A 155 11.60 -13.10 -0.36
CA GLN A 155 12.48 -11.92 -0.35
C GLN A 155 11.94 -10.80 0.56
N GLU A 156 10.62 -10.58 0.54
CA GLU A 156 9.98 -9.57 1.37
C GLU A 156 10.07 -9.92 2.88
N ALA A 157 10.11 -11.21 3.21
CA ALA A 157 10.25 -11.69 4.59
C ALA A 157 11.58 -11.26 5.25
N GLU A 158 12.65 -11.10 4.48
CA GLU A 158 13.95 -10.65 4.98
C GLU A 158 13.92 -9.23 5.59
N GLY A 159 12.95 -8.39 5.19
CA GLY A 159 12.80 -7.03 5.70
C GLY A 159 11.84 -6.88 6.90
N VAL A 160 11.18 -7.96 7.30
CA VAL A 160 10.10 -7.89 8.31
C VAL A 160 10.59 -7.48 9.70
N GLU A 161 11.84 -7.77 10.06
CA GLU A 161 12.41 -7.40 11.37
C GLU A 161 12.51 -5.88 11.59
N ALA A 162 12.50 -5.09 10.52
CA ALA A 162 12.64 -3.64 10.57
C ALA A 162 11.31 -2.88 10.65
N VAL A 163 10.16 -3.57 10.68
CA VAL A 163 8.85 -2.92 10.82
C VAL A 163 8.46 -2.72 12.29
N SER A 164 7.55 -1.77 12.54
CA SER A 164 7.09 -1.47 13.90
C SER A 164 6.25 -2.62 14.49
N TYR A 165 5.43 -3.26 13.65
CA TYR A 165 4.54 -4.35 14.06
C TYR A 165 4.38 -5.38 12.94
N THR A 166 4.42 -6.66 13.32
CA THR A 166 4.04 -7.78 12.45
C THR A 166 2.71 -8.34 12.93
N HIS A 167 1.77 -8.57 12.00
CA HIS A 167 0.45 -9.10 12.31
C HIS A 167 0.14 -10.33 11.45
N LEU A 168 -0.32 -11.41 12.10
CA LEU A 168 -0.78 -12.62 11.43
C LEU A 168 -2.27 -12.48 11.08
N THR A 169 -2.62 -12.72 9.82
CA THR A 169 -4.01 -12.82 9.38
C THR A 169 -4.45 -14.28 9.41
N LEU A 170 -5.45 -14.58 10.21
CA LEU A 170 -6.08 -15.90 10.30
C LEU A 170 -7.02 -16.17 9.13
#